data_09b68a8cb04e64a3617025d175dbde27
#
_entry.id   09b68a8cb04e64a3617025d175dbde27
#
_cell.length_a   1.000
_cell.length_b   1.000
_cell.length_c   1.000
_cell.angle_alpha   90.00
_cell.angle_beta   90.00
_cell.angle_gamma   90.00
#
_symmetry.space_group_name_H-M   'P 1'
#
loop_
_entity.id
_entity.type
_entity.pdbx_description
1 polymer ?
#
loop_
_entity_poly.entity_id
_entity_poly.type
_entity_poly.pdbx_seq_one_letter_code
_entity_poly.pdbx_strand_id
1 'polypeptide(L)' 'RMYIDDFNDATGLHLPEEQEYETVAGFVFSELGVIPSVGESLIADGAKFTVLAADQRKIIRLRVELIDQPEKQDNK' A
#
# COMPACT_ATOMS: atom_id res chain seq x y z
N ARG A 1 13.57 -2.13 2.80
CA ARG A 1 12.26 -2.19 3.43
C ARG A 1 11.68 -0.78 3.59
N MET A 2 10.42 -0.62 3.24
CA MET A 2 9.79 0.69 3.29
C MET A 2 8.88 0.77 4.50
N TYR A 3 9.22 1.61 5.46
CA TYR A 3 8.38 1.82 6.62
C TYR A 3 7.23 2.75 6.28
N ILE A 4 6.11 2.58 6.98
CA ILE A 4 4.91 3.34 6.68
C ILE A 4 5.11 4.83 6.87
N ASP A 5 5.80 5.25 7.95
CA ASP A 5 5.98 6.67 8.17
C ASP A 5 6.83 7.29 7.07
N ASP A 6 7.85 6.58 6.60
CA ASP A 6 8.66 7.10 5.50
C ASP A 6 7.84 7.17 4.22
N PHE A 7 6.99 6.18 3.98
CA PHE A 7 6.13 6.16 2.81
C PHE A 7 5.16 7.34 2.85
N ASN A 8 4.54 7.57 4.01
CA ASN A 8 3.61 8.67 4.14
C ASN A 8 4.30 10.00 3.92
N ASP A 9 5.51 10.17 4.45
CA ASP A 9 6.24 11.39 4.24
C ASP A 9 6.58 11.59 2.77
N ALA A 10 6.94 10.53 2.07
CA ALA A 10 7.36 10.66 0.69
C ALA A 10 6.19 10.88 -0.26
N THR A 11 5.01 10.38 0.08
CA THR A 11 3.88 10.43 -0.85
C THR A 11 2.81 11.41 -0.45
N GLY A 12 2.80 11.84 0.79
CA GLY A 12 1.71 12.70 1.29
C GLY A 12 0.46 11.91 1.64
N LEU A 13 0.53 10.58 1.61
CA LEU A 13 -0.61 9.76 1.96
C LEU A 13 -0.63 9.53 3.47
N HIS A 14 -1.70 8.90 3.94
CA HIS A 14 -1.90 8.74 5.37
C HIS A 14 -2.26 7.30 5.70
N LEU A 15 -1.40 6.36 5.33
CA LEU A 15 -1.61 4.99 5.75
C LEU A 15 -1.51 4.91 7.27
N PRO A 16 -2.25 3.99 7.88
CA PRO A 16 -2.25 3.89 9.35
C PRO A 16 -0.87 3.55 9.87
N GLU A 17 -0.44 4.25 10.92
CA GLU A 17 0.89 4.04 11.47
C GLU A 17 0.91 3.34 12.81
N GLU A 18 -0.22 3.26 13.50
CA GLU A 18 -0.21 2.69 14.82
C GLU A 18 -0.91 1.36 14.82
N GLN A 19 -0.40 0.42 14.05
CA GLN A 19 -0.98 -0.89 13.94
C GLN A 19 0.09 -1.95 14.24
N GLU A 20 -0.28 -3.21 14.03
CA GLU A 20 0.66 -4.28 14.31
C GLU A 20 1.79 -4.32 13.31
N TYR A 21 1.66 -3.68 12.19
CA TYR A 21 2.67 -3.67 11.16
C TYR A 21 3.38 -2.32 11.14
N GLU A 22 4.60 -2.32 10.64
CA GLU A 22 5.38 -1.10 10.52
C GLU A 22 5.76 -0.79 9.10
N THR A 23 5.55 -1.72 8.19
CA THR A 23 5.99 -1.53 6.81
C THR A 23 4.80 -1.52 5.87
N VAL A 24 4.99 -0.95 4.68
CA VAL A 24 3.96 -0.93 3.66
C VAL A 24 3.57 -2.35 3.27
N ALA A 25 4.55 -3.25 3.15
CA ALA A 25 4.24 -4.64 2.82
C ALA A 25 3.39 -5.29 3.93
N GLY A 26 3.68 -4.99 5.17
CA GLY A 26 2.89 -5.51 6.28
C GLY A 26 1.47 -4.99 6.25
N PHE A 27 1.30 -3.71 5.90
CA PHE A 27 -0.01 -3.13 5.77
C PHE A 27 -0.82 -3.85 4.69
N VAL A 28 -0.23 -4.05 3.52
CA VAL A 28 -0.93 -4.70 2.41
C VAL A 28 -1.28 -6.14 2.78
N PHE A 29 -0.34 -6.84 3.40
CA PHE A 29 -0.59 -8.21 3.83
C PHE A 29 -1.78 -8.25 4.79
N SER A 30 -1.80 -7.33 5.74
CA SER A 30 -2.88 -7.29 6.72
C SER A 30 -4.22 -7.02 6.08
N GLU A 31 -4.25 -6.11 5.09
CA GLU A 31 -5.51 -5.77 4.44
C GLU A 31 -6.03 -6.89 3.56
N LEU A 32 -5.15 -7.61 2.89
CA LEU A 32 -5.59 -8.72 2.04
C LEU A 32 -6.04 -9.92 2.86
N GLY A 33 -5.49 -10.07 4.05
CA GLY A 33 -6.00 -11.06 4.99
C GLY A 33 -5.61 -12.50 4.75
N VAL A 34 -4.95 -12.80 3.64
CA VAL A 34 -4.51 -14.14 3.33
C VAL A 34 -3.16 -14.01 2.66
N ILE A 35 -2.50 -15.13 2.43
CA ILE A 35 -1.23 -15.10 1.72
C ILE A 35 -1.50 -14.64 0.31
N PRO A 36 -0.93 -13.51 -0.11
CA PRO A 36 -1.31 -12.94 -1.39
C PRO A 36 -0.63 -13.63 -2.55
N SER A 37 -1.28 -13.60 -3.69
CA SER A 37 -0.69 -14.09 -4.91
C SER A 37 -0.10 -12.94 -5.69
N VAL A 38 0.91 -13.23 -6.48
CA VAL A 38 1.48 -12.22 -7.37
C VAL A 38 0.37 -11.75 -8.29
N GLY A 39 0.25 -10.45 -8.44
CA GLY A 39 -0.79 -9.85 -9.27
C GLY A 39 -1.98 -9.33 -8.50
N GLU A 40 -2.13 -9.77 -7.24
CA GLU A 40 -3.21 -9.23 -6.45
C GLU A 40 -2.95 -7.77 -6.11
N SER A 41 -3.99 -6.99 -5.99
CA SER A 41 -3.82 -5.58 -5.70
C SER A 41 -4.82 -5.09 -4.69
N LEU A 42 -4.52 -3.94 -4.12
CA LEU A 42 -5.32 -3.29 -3.10
C LEU A 42 -5.28 -1.79 -3.36
N ILE A 43 -6.42 -1.14 -3.28
CA ILE A 43 -6.47 0.32 -3.38
C ILE A 43 -6.78 0.86 -2.00
N ALA A 44 -5.94 1.74 -1.52
CA ALA A 44 -6.12 2.34 -0.21
C ALA A 44 -5.51 3.72 -0.20
N ASP A 45 -6.24 4.65 0.37
CA ASP A 45 -5.72 5.99 0.65
C ASP A 45 -5.08 6.66 -0.56
N GLY A 46 -5.64 6.47 -1.75
CA GLY A 46 -5.15 7.17 -2.93
C GLY A 46 -4.02 6.48 -3.65
N ALA A 47 -3.76 5.23 -3.37
CA ALA A 47 -2.73 4.49 -4.06
C ALA A 47 -3.20 3.08 -4.38
N LYS A 48 -2.61 2.50 -5.41
CA LYS A 48 -2.85 1.11 -5.75
C LYS A 48 -1.58 0.33 -5.48
N PHE A 49 -1.71 -0.72 -4.70
CA PHE A 49 -0.58 -1.55 -4.31
C PHE A 49 -0.74 -2.91 -4.98
N THR A 50 0.20 -3.28 -5.83
CA THR A 50 0.15 -4.55 -6.55
C THR A 50 1.28 -5.45 -6.09
N VAL A 51 0.96 -6.69 -5.77
CA VAL A 51 1.97 -7.64 -5.28
C VAL A 51 2.77 -8.15 -6.46
N LEU A 52 4.06 -7.85 -6.48
CA LEU A 52 4.93 -8.29 -7.55
C LEU A 52 5.70 -9.54 -7.16
N ALA A 53 5.97 -9.75 -5.89
CA ALA A 53 6.67 -10.94 -5.41
C ALA A 53 6.25 -11.22 -3.99
N ALA A 54 6.06 -12.48 -3.65
CA ALA A 54 5.66 -12.89 -2.31
C ALA A 54 6.07 -14.33 -2.09
N ASP A 55 6.22 -14.71 -0.82
CA ASP A 55 6.43 -16.11 -0.50
C ASP A 55 5.33 -16.52 0.48
N GLN A 56 5.49 -17.64 1.14
CA GLN A 56 4.43 -18.15 1.99
C GLN A 56 4.23 -17.34 3.25
N ARG A 57 5.13 -16.45 3.55
CA ARG A 57 5.10 -15.75 4.82
C ARG A 57 4.96 -14.24 4.70
N LYS A 58 5.32 -13.68 3.56
CA LYS A 58 5.32 -12.22 3.45
C LYS A 58 5.33 -11.77 2.01
N ILE A 59 4.97 -10.51 1.83
CA ILE A 59 5.10 -9.85 0.55
C ILE A 59 6.55 -9.38 0.43
N ILE A 60 7.20 -9.68 -0.67
CA ILE A 60 8.59 -9.32 -0.89
C ILE A 60 8.72 -8.04 -1.67
N ARG A 61 7.84 -7.81 -2.66
CA ARG A 61 7.94 -6.61 -3.48
C ARG A 61 6.56 -6.14 -3.90
N LEU A 62 6.35 -4.84 -3.87
CA LEU A 62 5.11 -4.22 -4.27
C LEU A 62 5.37 -3.16 -5.33
N ARG A 63 4.41 -2.99 -6.23
CA ARG A 63 4.36 -1.80 -7.07
C ARG A 63 3.33 -0.87 -6.44
N VAL A 64 3.70 0.38 -6.25
CA VAL A 64 2.78 1.36 -5.70
C VAL A 64 2.55 2.44 -6.74
N GLU A 65 1.29 2.68 -7.08
CA GLU A 65 0.95 3.69 -8.05
C GLU A 65 0.02 4.68 -7.38
N LEU A 66 0.38 5.94 -7.40
CA LEU A 66 -0.50 6.97 -6.84
C LEU A 66 -1.63 7.23 -7.81
N ILE A 67 -2.83 7.40 -7.27
CA ILE A 67 -4.01 7.53 -8.10
C ILE A 67 -4.46 8.98 -8.09
N ASP A 68 -4.72 9.52 -9.28
CA ASP A 68 -5.23 10.88 -9.36
C ASP A 68 -6.54 10.98 -8.64
N GLN A 69 -6.79 12.13 -8.09
CA GLN A 69 -8.01 12.38 -7.36
C GLN A 69 -8.92 13.20 -8.24
N PRO A 70 -9.89 12.60 -8.87
CA PRO A 70 -10.72 13.33 -9.83
C PRO A 70 -11.42 14.52 -9.22
N GLU A 71 -11.77 14.44 -7.99
CA GLU A 71 -12.50 15.54 -7.40
C GLU A 71 -11.72 16.79 -7.31
N LYS A 72 -10.42 16.71 -7.47
CA LYS A 72 -9.67 17.93 -7.41
C LYS A 72 -9.96 18.79 -8.55
N GLN A 73 -10.47 18.26 -9.61
CA GLN A 73 -10.71 19.06 -10.73
C GLN A 73 -11.98 19.75 -10.66
N ASP A 74 -12.75 19.39 -9.80
CA ASP A 74 -13.97 19.90 -9.69
C ASP A 74 -14.05 21.14 -9.16
N ASN A 75 -13.28 21.43 -8.82
CA ASN A 75 -13.40 22.52 -8.24
C ASN A 75 -13.67 23.51 -9.00
N LYS A 76 -13.99 23.10 -9.47
CA LYS A 76 -14.25 23.69 -10.12
C LYS A 76 -14.81 24.17 -10.32
#